data_3845475afa5820ed14d391cd500ab159
#
_entry.id   3845475afa5820ed14d391cd500ab159
#
_cell.length_a   1.000
_cell.length_b   1.000
_cell.length_c   1.000
_cell.angle_alpha   90.00
_cell.angle_beta   90.00
_cell.angle_gamma   90.00
#
_symmetry.space_group_name_H-M   'P 1'
#
loop_
_entity.id
_entity.type
_entity.pdbx_description
1 polymer ?
#
loop_
_entity_poly.entity_id
_entity_poly.type
_entity_poly.pdbx_seq_one_letter_code
_entity_poly.pdbx_strand_id
1 'polypeptide(L)'
;MQAAEHDAGAPVTPVPNYIFTAGQEGYACFRIPAVLTTASGNLLAFAEGRKRGCSDTGDIDLVVKRSEDNGESWSALQVVWDSGENTSGNPAPVLDAQTGTIHLLSTWNRGEDREPAIIDQTSVDTRRIYVMSSSDDGISWSSPKEITTDVKLPNWTWYATGPGSGIQLTRGPHAGRMVIACDHIEAETKHYYSHVIYSDDNGATWQLGGSTPQHYVNESEVAELEDGSLLLNMRNYAPEERHRKISSSTDGGATWSDLESDTTLVEPICQASLQRYQFADEGQGVLLFSNPASKTHRENMTLRASYDDGKTWPKSLLVHSGHAAYSDLLRLPNDSIGILFEAGPDRENGYRGIAFRAIALDELQ
;
A
#
# COMPACT_ATOMS: atom_id res chain seq x y z
N MET A 1 1.80 55.68 -6.57
CA MET A 1 1.30 54.54 -7.39
C MET A 1 2.04 53.31 -6.90
N GLN A 2 1.41 52.53 -6.05
CA GLN A 2 1.94 51.23 -5.64
C GLN A 2 1.46 50.19 -6.67
N ALA A 3 2.42 49.51 -7.26
CA ALA A 3 2.13 48.37 -8.13
C ALA A 3 1.55 47.23 -7.28
N ALA A 4 0.36 46.72 -7.66
CA ALA A 4 -0.19 45.53 -7.09
C ALA A 4 0.67 44.32 -7.50
N GLU A 5 1.27 43.65 -6.55
CA GLU A 5 1.86 42.34 -6.75
C GLU A 5 0.73 41.36 -7.16
N HIS A 6 0.83 40.84 -8.38
CA HIS A 6 0.01 39.73 -8.81
C HIS A 6 0.45 38.49 -8.00
N ASP A 7 -0.42 38.09 -7.08
CA ASP A 7 -0.34 36.78 -6.46
C ASP A 7 -0.42 35.74 -7.58
N ALA A 8 0.68 35.08 -7.89
CA ALA A 8 0.72 33.96 -8.81
C ALA A 8 0.00 32.81 -8.10
N GLY A 9 -1.26 32.62 -8.44
CA GLY A 9 -2.11 31.58 -7.88
C GLY A 9 -1.39 30.24 -7.87
N ALA A 10 -1.48 29.51 -6.74
CA ALA A 10 -0.94 28.17 -6.62
C ALA A 10 -1.38 27.29 -7.81
N PRO A 11 -0.50 26.42 -8.33
CA PRO A 11 -0.84 25.59 -9.47
C PRO A 11 -2.08 24.78 -9.16
N VAL A 12 -3.11 24.92 -10.00
CA VAL A 12 -4.36 24.17 -9.87
C VAL A 12 -4.07 22.73 -10.26
N THR A 13 -4.06 21.83 -9.29
CA THR A 13 -3.95 20.41 -9.58
C THR A 13 -5.20 19.94 -10.36
N PRO A 14 -5.04 19.07 -11.36
CA PRO A 14 -6.19 18.53 -12.10
C PRO A 14 -7.21 17.87 -11.15
N VAL A 15 -8.48 17.92 -11.51
CA VAL A 15 -9.52 17.17 -10.79
C VAL A 15 -9.17 15.68 -10.82
N PRO A 16 -9.15 14.97 -9.70
CA PRO A 16 -8.82 13.56 -9.67
C PRO A 16 -9.76 12.72 -10.55
N ASN A 17 -9.18 11.79 -11.33
CA ASN A 17 -9.95 10.79 -12.06
C ASN A 17 -10.31 9.65 -11.10
N TYR A 18 -11.49 9.71 -10.49
CA TYR A 18 -11.94 8.70 -9.54
C TYR A 18 -12.37 7.43 -10.27
N ILE A 19 -11.66 6.33 -10.00
CA ILE A 19 -12.03 5.00 -10.51
C ILE A 19 -12.95 4.26 -9.54
N PHE A 20 -12.89 4.57 -8.23
CA PHE A 20 -13.88 4.18 -7.24
C PHE A 20 -14.47 5.45 -6.62
N THR A 21 -15.77 5.60 -6.66
CA THR A 21 -16.46 6.81 -6.16
C THR A 21 -17.40 6.46 -5.02
N ALA A 22 -17.26 7.13 -3.88
CA ALA A 22 -18.12 6.95 -2.71
C ALA A 22 -19.61 7.14 -3.07
N GLY A 23 -20.46 6.25 -2.57
CA GLY A 23 -21.90 6.22 -2.83
C GLY A 23 -22.28 5.58 -4.17
N GLN A 24 -21.33 4.97 -4.90
CA GLN A 24 -21.62 4.27 -6.15
C GLN A 24 -21.40 2.76 -6.01
N GLU A 25 -21.88 1.99 -6.98
CA GLU A 25 -21.69 0.54 -7.13
C GLU A 25 -22.06 -0.28 -5.86
N GLY A 26 -22.95 0.25 -5.02
CA GLY A 26 -23.44 -0.43 -3.81
C GLY A 26 -22.61 -0.18 -2.55
N TYR A 27 -21.61 0.68 -2.60
CA TYR A 27 -20.72 0.98 -1.47
C TYR A 27 -20.80 2.46 -1.07
N ALA A 28 -20.94 2.71 0.22
CA ALA A 28 -20.94 4.07 0.76
C ALA A 28 -19.58 4.74 0.71
N CYS A 29 -18.49 3.95 0.77
CA CYS A 29 -17.11 4.43 0.79
C CYS A 29 -16.17 3.41 0.17
N PHE A 30 -15.07 3.88 -0.43
CA PHE A 30 -13.95 3.05 -0.86
C PHE A 30 -12.67 3.53 -0.20
N ARG A 31 -11.90 2.59 0.35
CA ARG A 31 -10.64 2.86 1.03
C ARG A 31 -9.58 1.82 0.69
N ILE A 32 -8.36 2.06 1.15
CA ILE A 32 -7.23 1.10 1.15
C ILE A 32 -6.90 0.64 -0.28
N PRO A 33 -6.36 1.55 -1.11
CA PRO A 33 -5.98 1.22 -2.48
C PRO A 33 -4.77 0.28 -2.52
N ALA A 34 -4.78 -0.66 -3.47
CA ALA A 34 -3.61 -1.38 -3.93
C ALA A 34 -3.68 -1.57 -5.45
N VAL A 35 -2.55 -1.56 -6.14
CA VAL A 35 -2.51 -1.64 -7.59
C VAL A 35 -1.38 -2.55 -8.08
N LEU A 36 -1.64 -3.29 -9.15
CA LEU A 36 -0.71 -4.26 -9.70
C LEU A 36 -0.77 -4.24 -11.22
N THR A 37 0.39 -4.42 -11.89
CA THR A 37 0.46 -4.78 -13.31
C THR A 37 0.53 -6.31 -13.43
N THR A 38 -0.36 -6.90 -14.23
CA THR A 38 -0.38 -8.36 -14.49
C THR A 38 0.71 -8.76 -15.49
N ALA A 39 0.94 -10.06 -15.64
CA ALA A 39 1.92 -10.58 -16.61
C ALA A 39 1.57 -10.23 -18.06
N SER A 40 0.30 -10.01 -18.38
CA SER A 40 -0.14 -9.56 -19.73
C SER A 40 -0.08 -8.04 -19.92
N GLY A 41 0.29 -7.27 -18.87
CA GLY A 41 0.34 -5.82 -18.90
C GLY A 41 -0.97 -5.12 -18.54
N ASN A 42 -2.00 -5.84 -18.11
CA ASN A 42 -3.22 -5.24 -17.60
C ASN A 42 -3.00 -4.69 -16.19
N LEU A 43 -3.78 -3.69 -15.81
CA LEU A 43 -3.75 -3.13 -14.45
C LEU A 43 -4.91 -3.69 -13.63
N LEU A 44 -4.65 -4.01 -12.38
CA LEU A 44 -5.66 -4.35 -11.39
C LEU A 44 -5.61 -3.33 -10.25
N ALA A 45 -6.69 -2.60 -10.03
CA ALA A 45 -6.86 -1.69 -8.91
C ALA A 45 -7.79 -2.33 -7.88
N PHE A 46 -7.28 -2.56 -6.67
CA PHE A 46 -8.01 -3.14 -5.54
C PHE A 46 -8.41 -2.05 -4.56
N ALA A 47 -9.50 -2.30 -3.84
CA ALA A 47 -9.96 -1.47 -2.74
C ALA A 47 -10.80 -2.28 -1.75
N GLU A 48 -11.00 -1.70 -0.57
CA GLU A 48 -12.10 -2.06 0.33
C GLU A 48 -13.37 -1.33 -0.11
N GLY A 49 -14.40 -2.07 -0.49
CA GLY A 49 -15.76 -1.58 -0.69
C GLY A 49 -16.52 -1.63 0.63
N ARG A 50 -16.77 -0.47 1.25
CA ARG A 50 -17.40 -0.33 2.58
C ARG A 50 -18.88 0.01 2.43
N LYS A 51 -19.77 -0.90 2.82
CA LYS A 51 -21.21 -0.78 2.52
C LYS A 51 -21.94 0.29 3.35
N ARG A 52 -21.50 0.57 4.59
CA ARG A 52 -22.25 1.40 5.53
C ARG A 52 -21.59 2.74 5.90
N GLY A 53 -20.46 3.09 5.29
CA GLY A 53 -19.68 4.30 5.58
C GLY A 53 -18.19 4.04 5.52
N CYS A 54 -17.36 4.98 6.00
CA CYS A 54 -15.90 4.86 5.93
C CYS A 54 -15.25 4.22 7.18
N SER A 55 -16.01 3.55 8.04
CA SER A 55 -15.47 2.81 9.21
C SER A 55 -14.53 1.69 8.77
N ASP A 56 -13.47 1.44 9.54
CA ASP A 56 -12.50 0.37 9.30
C ASP A 56 -13.00 -1.03 9.72
N THR A 57 -14.23 -1.14 10.19
CA THR A 57 -14.91 -2.38 10.57
C THR A 57 -16.37 -2.37 10.12
N GLY A 58 -16.93 -3.54 9.86
CA GLY A 58 -18.29 -3.74 9.41
C GLY A 58 -18.35 -4.62 8.17
N ASP A 59 -19.40 -4.45 7.40
CA ASP A 59 -19.62 -5.10 6.11
C ASP A 59 -18.71 -4.44 5.06
N ILE A 60 -17.56 -5.07 4.84
CA ILE A 60 -16.48 -4.60 3.95
C ILE A 60 -16.06 -5.74 3.03
N ASP A 61 -16.13 -5.50 1.73
CA ASP A 61 -15.72 -6.43 0.69
C ASP A 61 -14.38 -6.03 0.07
N LEU A 62 -13.60 -7.01 -0.39
CA LEU A 62 -12.51 -6.76 -1.32
C LEU A 62 -13.04 -6.67 -2.74
N VAL A 63 -12.73 -5.57 -3.40
CA VAL A 63 -13.19 -5.30 -4.76
C VAL A 63 -12.01 -4.98 -5.68
N VAL A 64 -12.21 -5.21 -6.99
CA VAL A 64 -11.21 -4.94 -8.03
C VAL A 64 -11.85 -4.31 -9.26
N LYS A 65 -11.10 -3.44 -9.91
CA LYS A 65 -11.35 -2.98 -11.29
C LYS A 65 -10.11 -3.25 -12.15
N ARG A 66 -10.33 -3.49 -13.43
CA ARG A 66 -9.30 -3.84 -14.39
C ARG A 66 -9.20 -2.81 -15.49
N SER A 67 -7.98 -2.50 -15.95
CA SER A 67 -7.70 -1.64 -17.10
C SER A 67 -6.79 -2.39 -18.09
N GLU A 68 -7.09 -2.27 -19.38
CA GLU A 68 -6.33 -2.86 -20.49
C GLU A 68 -5.61 -1.77 -21.33
N ASP A 69 -5.71 -0.50 -20.92
CA ASP A 69 -5.26 0.68 -21.66
C ASP A 69 -4.42 1.64 -20.79
N ASN A 70 -3.59 1.10 -19.90
CA ASN A 70 -2.72 1.86 -18.96
C ASN A 70 -3.49 2.82 -18.05
N GLY A 71 -4.72 2.48 -17.68
CA GLY A 71 -5.52 3.25 -16.73
C GLY A 71 -6.36 4.37 -17.35
N GLU A 72 -6.48 4.44 -18.69
CA GLU A 72 -7.37 5.39 -19.36
C GLU A 72 -8.84 5.04 -19.12
N SER A 73 -9.18 3.75 -19.14
CA SER A 73 -10.50 3.24 -18.80
C SER A 73 -10.43 2.03 -17.85
N TRP A 74 -11.54 1.80 -17.12
CA TRP A 74 -11.63 0.76 -16.10
C TRP A 74 -12.92 -0.05 -16.27
N SER A 75 -12.85 -1.33 -15.99
CA SER A 75 -14.01 -2.23 -16.02
C SER A 75 -15.07 -1.85 -14.97
N ALA A 76 -16.23 -2.48 -15.07
CA ALA A 76 -17.17 -2.55 -13.96
C ALA A 76 -16.48 -3.18 -12.74
N LEU A 77 -16.92 -2.80 -11.53
CA LEU A 77 -16.43 -3.35 -10.27
C LEU A 77 -16.74 -4.85 -10.19
N GLN A 78 -15.74 -5.62 -9.77
CA GLN A 78 -15.87 -7.03 -9.43
C GLN A 78 -15.60 -7.21 -7.94
N VAL A 79 -16.44 -8.00 -7.27
CA VAL A 79 -16.21 -8.43 -5.88
C VAL A 79 -15.27 -9.63 -5.91
N VAL A 80 -14.11 -9.50 -5.23
CA VAL A 80 -13.15 -10.59 -5.06
C VAL A 80 -13.51 -11.46 -3.87
N TRP A 81 -13.86 -10.81 -2.75
CA TRP A 81 -14.26 -11.51 -1.53
C TRP A 81 -15.31 -10.72 -0.76
N ASP A 82 -16.49 -11.30 -0.64
CA ASP A 82 -17.58 -10.91 0.25
C ASP A 82 -17.66 -11.93 1.39
N SER A 83 -17.52 -11.51 2.62
CA SER A 83 -17.66 -12.33 3.84
C SER A 83 -18.93 -11.99 4.62
N GLY A 84 -19.97 -11.52 3.95
CA GLY A 84 -21.21 -11.07 4.54
C GLY A 84 -21.03 -9.82 5.40
N GLU A 85 -21.53 -9.82 6.62
CA GLU A 85 -21.42 -8.65 7.51
C GLU A 85 -20.02 -8.46 8.15
N ASN A 86 -19.02 -9.22 7.71
CA ASN A 86 -17.66 -9.17 8.26
C ASN A 86 -16.74 -8.24 7.43
N THR A 87 -15.56 -7.99 7.97
CA THR A 87 -14.54 -7.18 7.31
C THR A 87 -13.57 -8.08 6.54
N SER A 88 -13.54 -7.93 5.21
CA SER A 88 -12.50 -8.42 4.33
C SER A 88 -11.69 -7.22 3.85
N GLY A 89 -10.45 -7.07 4.30
CA GLY A 89 -9.73 -5.80 4.11
C GLY A 89 -8.24 -5.95 3.89
N ASN A 90 -7.56 -4.81 3.79
CA ASN A 90 -6.11 -4.68 3.61
C ASN A 90 -5.59 -5.49 2.41
N PRO A 91 -6.05 -5.21 1.17
CA PRO A 91 -5.56 -5.89 -0.01
C PRO A 91 -4.06 -5.65 -0.20
N ALA A 92 -3.28 -6.73 -0.36
CA ALA A 92 -1.86 -6.70 -0.65
C ALA A 92 -1.55 -7.70 -1.79
N PRO A 93 -1.72 -7.28 -3.05
CA PRO A 93 -1.46 -8.12 -4.20
C PRO A 93 0.05 -8.25 -4.47
N VAL A 94 0.46 -9.40 -5.01
CA VAL A 94 1.79 -9.62 -5.57
C VAL A 94 1.70 -10.52 -6.80
N LEU A 95 2.50 -10.22 -7.82
CA LEU A 95 2.63 -11.04 -9.02
C LEU A 95 3.78 -12.02 -8.86
N ASP A 96 3.53 -13.30 -9.06
CA ASP A 96 4.58 -14.26 -9.35
C ASP A 96 4.92 -14.19 -10.85
N ALA A 97 6.03 -13.57 -11.18
CA ALA A 97 6.48 -13.37 -12.56
C ALA A 97 6.85 -14.68 -13.27
N GLN A 98 7.12 -15.77 -12.52
CA GLN A 98 7.43 -17.06 -13.12
C GLN A 98 6.19 -17.75 -13.69
N THR A 99 5.07 -17.68 -12.97
CA THR A 99 3.85 -18.38 -13.34
C THR A 99 2.77 -17.46 -13.94
N GLY A 100 2.91 -16.14 -13.76
CA GLY A 100 1.89 -15.16 -14.07
C GLY A 100 0.73 -15.16 -13.06
N THR A 101 0.84 -15.93 -11.97
CA THR A 101 -0.19 -15.99 -10.94
C THR A 101 -0.13 -14.76 -10.05
N ILE A 102 -1.29 -14.18 -9.79
CA ILE A 102 -1.45 -13.09 -8.83
C ILE A 102 -1.90 -13.68 -7.50
N HIS A 103 -1.19 -13.36 -6.43
CA HIS A 103 -1.62 -13.68 -5.07
C HIS A 103 -2.10 -12.42 -4.39
N LEU A 104 -3.33 -12.45 -3.87
CA LEU A 104 -3.92 -11.36 -3.09
C LEU A 104 -3.98 -11.78 -1.63
N LEU A 105 -3.09 -11.23 -0.83
CA LEU A 105 -3.15 -11.39 0.62
C LEU A 105 -4.08 -10.35 1.21
N SER A 106 -4.74 -10.71 2.31
CA SER A 106 -5.73 -9.84 2.95
C SER A 106 -5.97 -10.25 4.40
N THR A 107 -6.61 -9.38 5.14
CA THR A 107 -7.02 -9.64 6.51
C THR A 107 -8.54 -9.76 6.63
N TRP A 108 -8.98 -10.48 7.66
CA TRP A 108 -10.38 -10.66 8.01
C TRP A 108 -10.59 -10.50 9.51
N ASN A 109 -11.68 -9.90 9.89
CA ASN A 109 -12.23 -9.97 11.25
C ASN A 109 -13.75 -9.91 11.21
N ARG A 110 -14.40 -10.30 12.30
CA ARG A 110 -15.85 -10.12 12.45
C ARG A 110 -16.19 -8.64 12.35
N GLY A 111 -17.23 -8.30 11.61
CA GLY A 111 -17.62 -6.90 11.39
C GLY A 111 -18.03 -6.14 12.66
N GLU A 112 -18.34 -6.86 13.76
CA GLU A 112 -18.64 -6.26 15.07
C GLU A 112 -17.37 -6.04 15.92
N ASP A 113 -16.26 -6.74 15.60
CA ASP A 113 -15.02 -6.66 16.36
C ASP A 113 -14.18 -5.45 15.88
N ARG A 114 -14.14 -4.41 16.70
CA ARG A 114 -13.38 -3.20 16.41
C ARG A 114 -11.92 -3.37 16.82
N GLU A 115 -11.04 -2.63 16.16
CA GLU A 115 -9.59 -2.66 16.43
C GLU A 115 -9.24 -2.57 17.94
N PRO A 116 -9.76 -1.63 18.74
CA PRO A 116 -9.44 -1.59 20.17
C PRO A 116 -9.83 -2.87 20.91
N ALA A 117 -10.96 -3.49 20.59
CA ALA A 117 -11.39 -4.73 21.22
C ALA A 117 -10.50 -5.92 20.82
N ILE A 118 -10.02 -5.96 19.57
CA ILE A 118 -9.06 -6.97 19.11
C ILE A 118 -7.71 -6.78 19.82
N ILE A 119 -7.22 -5.54 19.93
CA ILE A 119 -5.97 -5.21 20.63
C ILE A 119 -6.06 -5.59 22.11
N ASP A 120 -7.19 -5.31 22.75
CA ASP A 120 -7.44 -5.61 24.18
C ASP A 120 -7.84 -7.06 24.43
N GLN A 121 -7.97 -7.88 23.38
CA GLN A 121 -8.40 -9.27 23.46
C GLN A 121 -9.78 -9.45 24.12
N THR A 122 -10.66 -8.48 23.94
CA THR A 122 -12.06 -8.49 24.39
C THR A 122 -13.04 -8.77 23.27
N SER A 123 -12.56 -8.84 22.02
CA SER A 123 -13.31 -9.26 20.84
C SER A 123 -13.67 -10.75 20.87
N VAL A 124 -14.64 -11.15 20.04
CA VAL A 124 -15.02 -12.56 19.91
C VAL A 124 -13.96 -13.36 19.14
N ASP A 125 -13.34 -12.72 18.13
CA ASP A 125 -12.29 -13.35 17.33
C ASP A 125 -11.10 -12.37 17.16
N THR A 126 -10.00 -12.90 16.62
CA THR A 126 -8.81 -12.09 16.29
C THR A 126 -8.83 -11.67 14.82
N ARG A 127 -7.87 -10.86 14.41
CA ARG A 127 -7.62 -10.56 13.01
C ARG A 127 -6.92 -11.75 12.36
N ARG A 128 -7.47 -12.26 11.25
CA ARG A 128 -7.01 -13.44 10.51
C ARG A 128 -6.45 -13.07 9.15
N ILE A 129 -5.56 -13.87 8.63
CA ILE A 129 -4.88 -13.64 7.36
C ILE A 129 -5.28 -14.69 6.34
N TYR A 130 -5.59 -14.22 5.11
CA TYR A 130 -6.04 -15.05 4.00
C TYR A 130 -5.24 -14.75 2.74
N VAL A 131 -5.18 -15.73 1.84
CA VAL A 131 -4.66 -15.59 0.49
C VAL A 131 -5.67 -16.12 -0.52
N MET A 132 -5.84 -15.37 -1.61
CA MET A 132 -6.57 -15.75 -2.81
C MET A 132 -5.64 -15.65 -4.00
N SER A 133 -5.89 -16.42 -5.06
CA SER A 133 -5.03 -16.43 -6.25
C SER A 133 -5.86 -16.34 -7.52
N SER A 134 -5.29 -15.69 -8.53
CA SER A 134 -5.81 -15.63 -9.89
C SER A 134 -4.69 -16.02 -10.87
N SER A 135 -5.02 -16.90 -11.82
CA SER A 135 -4.12 -17.32 -12.92
C SER A 135 -4.62 -16.85 -14.29
N ASP A 136 -5.58 -15.93 -14.30
CA ASP A 136 -6.26 -15.42 -15.50
C ASP A 136 -6.39 -13.90 -15.50
N ASP A 137 -5.33 -13.21 -15.07
CA ASP A 137 -5.25 -11.74 -15.00
C ASP A 137 -6.35 -11.08 -14.16
N GLY A 138 -6.73 -11.72 -13.05
CA GLY A 138 -7.72 -11.16 -12.13
C GLY A 138 -9.17 -11.30 -12.60
N ILE A 139 -9.44 -12.09 -13.65
CA ILE A 139 -10.80 -12.35 -14.15
C ILE A 139 -11.56 -13.25 -13.16
N SER A 140 -10.88 -14.26 -12.62
CA SER A 140 -11.44 -15.11 -11.57
C SER A 140 -10.45 -15.32 -10.42
N TRP A 141 -11.00 -15.62 -9.23
CA TRP A 141 -10.22 -15.77 -8.00
C TRP A 141 -10.55 -17.09 -7.31
N SER A 142 -9.55 -17.71 -6.71
CA SER A 142 -9.76 -18.87 -5.84
C SER A 142 -10.57 -18.48 -4.61
N SER A 143 -11.14 -19.48 -3.93
CA SER A 143 -11.69 -19.27 -2.59
C SER A 143 -10.60 -18.81 -1.62
N PRO A 144 -10.92 -17.95 -0.63
CA PRO A 144 -9.97 -17.51 0.40
C PRO A 144 -9.42 -18.71 1.19
N LYS A 145 -8.09 -18.83 1.27
CA LYS A 145 -7.38 -19.83 2.09
C LYS A 145 -6.79 -19.13 3.31
N GLU A 146 -7.16 -19.56 4.50
CA GLU A 146 -6.58 -19.03 5.73
C GLU A 146 -5.13 -19.50 5.91
N ILE A 147 -4.25 -18.55 6.28
CA ILE A 147 -2.83 -18.78 6.55
C ILE A 147 -2.40 -18.20 7.90
N THR A 148 -3.34 -17.85 8.77
CA THR A 148 -3.09 -17.15 10.04
C THR A 148 -2.04 -17.86 10.90
N THR A 149 -2.12 -19.19 11.05
CA THR A 149 -1.19 -19.98 11.88
C THR A 149 0.23 -20.03 11.33
N ASP A 150 0.42 -19.74 10.05
CA ASP A 150 1.70 -19.80 9.38
C ASP A 150 2.46 -18.47 9.47
N VAL A 151 1.70 -17.35 9.62
CA VAL A 151 2.25 -16.00 9.47
C VAL A 151 1.97 -15.06 10.66
N LYS A 152 1.28 -15.53 11.70
CA LYS A 152 0.93 -14.73 12.89
C LYS A 152 1.28 -15.48 14.16
N LEU A 153 2.04 -14.82 15.07
CA LEU A 153 2.36 -15.39 16.37
C LEU A 153 1.14 -15.34 17.33
N PRO A 154 1.04 -16.29 18.27
CA PRO A 154 -0.12 -16.38 19.18
C PRO A 154 -0.28 -15.15 20.10
N ASN A 155 0.79 -14.40 20.39
CA ASN A 155 0.78 -13.20 21.20
C ASN A 155 0.51 -11.92 20.40
N TRP A 156 0.24 -12.02 19.09
CA TRP A 156 -0.14 -10.88 18.26
C TRP A 156 -1.66 -10.73 18.22
N THR A 157 -2.14 -9.51 18.35
CA THR A 157 -3.58 -9.18 18.37
C THR A 157 -4.05 -8.63 17.04
N TRP A 158 -3.82 -7.33 16.79
CA TRP A 158 -4.05 -6.71 15.49
C TRP A 158 -3.02 -7.18 14.47
N TYR A 159 -3.41 -7.13 13.21
CA TYR A 159 -2.55 -7.48 12.08
C TYR A 159 -3.08 -6.83 10.81
N ALA A 160 -2.22 -6.28 9.97
CA ALA A 160 -2.58 -5.86 8.63
C ALA A 160 -1.56 -6.36 7.60
N THR A 161 -2.05 -6.71 6.41
CA THR A 161 -1.24 -6.94 5.21
C THR A 161 -1.07 -5.62 4.48
N GLY A 162 0.14 -5.22 4.09
CA GLY A 162 0.44 -3.95 3.47
C GLY A 162 0.15 -2.76 4.38
N PRO A 163 -0.87 -1.93 4.06
CA PRO A 163 -1.58 -1.86 2.77
C PRO A 163 -0.67 -1.40 1.63
N GLY A 164 -1.03 -1.77 0.40
CA GLY A 164 -0.24 -1.57 -0.79
C GLY A 164 0.30 -2.89 -1.33
N SER A 165 0.99 -2.87 -2.47
CA SER A 165 1.41 -4.08 -3.16
C SER A 165 2.67 -4.72 -2.55
N GLY A 166 2.78 -6.05 -2.70
CA GLY A 166 3.99 -6.80 -2.44
C GLY A 166 4.94 -6.77 -3.64
N ILE A 167 6.14 -7.33 -3.43
CA ILE A 167 7.17 -7.43 -4.47
C ILE A 167 7.63 -8.87 -4.66
N GLN A 168 8.15 -9.19 -5.85
CA GLN A 168 8.95 -10.39 -6.08
C GLN A 168 10.41 -9.96 -6.27
N LEU A 169 11.32 -10.56 -5.51
CA LEU A 169 12.75 -10.25 -5.57
C LEU A 169 13.36 -10.77 -6.87
N THR A 170 14.20 -9.96 -7.48
CA THR A 170 14.86 -10.27 -8.76
C THR A 170 16.36 -10.45 -8.63
N ARG A 171 16.95 -10.04 -7.50
CA ARG A 171 18.39 -9.97 -7.27
C ARG A 171 18.81 -10.82 -6.07
N GLY A 172 20.10 -11.15 -6.05
CA GLY A 172 20.73 -11.82 -4.92
C GLY A 172 20.27 -13.26 -4.68
N PRO A 173 20.57 -13.81 -3.49
CA PRO A 173 20.33 -15.23 -3.18
C PRO A 173 18.85 -15.58 -2.98
N HIS A 174 18.00 -14.58 -2.83
CA HIS A 174 16.55 -14.74 -2.62
C HIS A 174 15.72 -14.38 -3.87
N ALA A 175 16.34 -14.28 -5.05
CA ALA A 175 15.63 -14.02 -6.30
C ALA A 175 14.51 -15.05 -6.51
N GLY A 176 13.30 -14.57 -6.83
CA GLY A 176 12.07 -15.37 -6.93
C GLY A 176 11.20 -15.34 -5.67
N ARG A 177 11.73 -14.94 -4.51
CA ARG A 177 10.95 -14.76 -3.28
C ARG A 177 9.90 -13.68 -3.46
N MET A 178 8.66 -13.96 -3.13
CA MET A 178 7.63 -12.93 -2.96
C MET A 178 7.62 -12.44 -1.53
N VAL A 179 7.54 -11.11 -1.34
CA VAL A 179 7.56 -10.45 -0.02
C VAL A 179 6.38 -9.50 0.11
N ILE A 180 5.64 -9.63 1.20
CA ILE A 180 4.55 -8.72 1.59
C ILE A 180 4.95 -8.05 2.90
N ALA A 181 4.96 -6.72 2.92
CA ALA A 181 5.07 -5.96 4.16
C ALA A 181 3.75 -6.09 4.96
N CYS A 182 3.87 -6.16 6.27
CA CYS A 182 2.76 -6.34 7.20
C CYS A 182 3.02 -5.58 8.48
N ASP A 183 2.01 -5.47 9.33
CA ASP A 183 2.16 -4.98 10.69
C ASP A 183 1.41 -5.83 11.71
N HIS A 184 1.79 -5.68 12.98
CA HIS A 184 1.11 -6.33 14.09
C HIS A 184 1.21 -5.51 15.38
N ILE A 185 0.35 -5.86 16.34
CA ILE A 185 0.38 -5.34 17.71
C ILE A 185 0.51 -6.50 18.67
N GLU A 186 1.46 -6.41 19.60
CA GLU A 186 1.64 -7.40 20.64
C GLU A 186 0.60 -7.28 21.76
N ALA A 187 0.16 -8.42 22.30
CA ALA A 187 -0.89 -8.50 23.29
C ALA A 187 -0.55 -7.80 24.63
N GLU A 188 0.67 -8.01 25.12
CA GLU A 188 1.08 -7.53 26.46
C GLU A 188 1.52 -6.06 26.43
N THR A 189 2.40 -5.71 25.48
CA THR A 189 3.02 -4.40 25.40
C THR A 189 2.13 -3.36 24.72
N LYS A 190 1.20 -3.79 23.89
CA LYS A 190 0.41 -2.97 22.95
C LYS A 190 1.30 -2.19 21.97
N HIS A 191 2.51 -2.64 21.77
CA HIS A 191 3.45 -2.03 20.84
C HIS A 191 3.15 -2.43 19.39
N TYR A 192 3.33 -1.49 18.49
CA TYR A 192 3.15 -1.62 17.05
C TYR A 192 4.51 -1.91 16.40
N TYR A 193 4.55 -2.93 15.54
CA TYR A 193 5.73 -3.32 14.77
C TYR A 193 5.37 -3.55 13.30
N SER A 194 6.29 -3.22 12.40
CA SER A 194 6.26 -3.69 11.03
C SER A 194 7.01 -5.02 10.94
N HIS A 195 6.59 -5.88 10.02
CA HIS A 195 7.26 -7.14 9.70
C HIS A 195 6.98 -7.50 8.24
N VAL A 196 7.54 -8.57 7.76
CA VAL A 196 7.22 -9.11 6.43
C VAL A 196 6.78 -10.56 6.54
N ILE A 197 6.04 -11.00 5.54
CA ILE A 197 5.83 -12.41 5.24
C ILE A 197 6.30 -12.69 3.82
N TYR A 198 6.69 -13.92 3.53
CA TYR A 198 7.25 -14.27 2.24
C TYR A 198 6.86 -15.67 1.77
N SER A 199 7.02 -15.90 0.47
CA SER A 199 6.88 -17.21 -0.16
C SER A 199 8.10 -17.47 -1.05
N ASP A 200 8.68 -18.68 -0.93
CA ASP A 200 9.78 -19.18 -1.75
C ASP A 200 9.33 -20.29 -2.74
N ASP A 201 8.02 -20.55 -2.82
CA ASP A 201 7.45 -21.67 -3.57
C ASP A 201 6.25 -21.24 -4.44
N ASN A 202 6.37 -20.06 -5.06
CA ASN A 202 5.39 -19.50 -5.98
C ASN A 202 4.00 -19.33 -5.34
N GLY A 203 3.96 -18.98 -4.04
CA GLY A 203 2.73 -18.71 -3.29
C GLY A 203 2.01 -19.96 -2.77
N ALA A 204 2.59 -21.16 -2.91
CA ALA A 204 1.99 -22.38 -2.38
C ALA A 204 1.93 -22.38 -0.84
N THR A 205 3.01 -21.86 -0.20
CA THR A 205 3.09 -21.59 1.24
C THR A 205 3.60 -20.20 1.53
N TRP A 206 3.19 -19.65 2.68
CA TRP A 206 3.63 -18.35 3.18
C TRP A 206 4.27 -18.54 4.56
N GLN A 207 5.33 -17.80 4.82
CA GLN A 207 6.12 -17.90 6.03
C GLN A 207 6.29 -16.53 6.68
N LEU A 208 6.36 -16.51 8.01
CA LEU A 208 6.66 -15.33 8.78
C LEU A 208 8.14 -14.96 8.60
N GLY A 209 8.40 -13.71 8.20
CA GLY A 209 9.74 -13.12 8.15
C GLY A 209 10.10 -12.36 9.43
N GLY A 210 11.08 -11.46 9.31
CA GLY A 210 11.55 -10.64 10.43
C GLY A 210 10.61 -9.49 10.78
N SER A 211 10.51 -9.19 12.07
CA SER A 211 9.92 -7.94 12.60
C SER A 211 10.99 -6.89 12.83
N THR A 212 10.60 -5.60 12.76
CA THR A 212 11.47 -4.48 13.14
C THR A 212 11.90 -4.58 14.60
N PRO A 213 13.15 -4.22 14.95
CA PRO A 213 13.64 -4.35 16.32
C PRO A 213 13.06 -3.31 17.29
N GLN A 214 12.56 -2.17 16.78
CA GLN A 214 11.91 -1.15 17.60
C GLN A 214 10.45 -0.98 17.20
N HIS A 215 9.64 -0.48 18.14
CA HIS A 215 8.21 -0.23 18.01
C HIS A 215 7.90 1.20 17.52
N TYR A 216 6.63 1.58 17.51
CA TYR A 216 6.03 2.80 16.96
C TYR A 216 5.95 2.84 15.43
N VAL A 217 6.04 1.70 14.77
CA VAL A 217 5.85 1.58 13.32
C VAL A 217 4.80 0.52 13.01
N ASN A 218 4.05 0.71 11.91
CA ASN A 218 3.06 -0.26 11.46
C ASN A 218 3.01 -0.34 9.93
N GLU A 219 1.94 0.12 9.28
CA GLU A 219 1.74 0.04 7.84
C GLU A 219 3.01 0.42 7.06
N SER A 220 3.40 -0.43 6.13
CA SER A 220 4.69 -0.31 5.46
C SER A 220 4.67 -0.91 4.06
N GLU A 221 5.58 -0.45 3.23
CA GLU A 221 5.92 -1.09 1.97
C GLU A 221 7.42 -1.38 1.89
N VAL A 222 7.75 -2.40 1.10
CA VAL A 222 9.12 -2.90 0.92
C VAL A 222 9.54 -2.73 -0.54
N ALA A 223 10.79 -2.33 -0.77
CA ALA A 223 11.39 -2.29 -2.10
C ALA A 223 12.74 -3.01 -2.12
N GLU A 224 13.06 -3.65 -3.25
CA GLU A 224 14.38 -4.22 -3.51
C GLU A 224 15.34 -3.11 -3.97
N LEU A 225 16.55 -3.06 -3.38
CA LEU A 225 17.60 -2.10 -3.71
C LEU A 225 18.55 -2.65 -4.77
N GLU A 226 19.46 -1.81 -5.29
CA GLU A 226 20.39 -2.17 -6.36
C GLU A 226 21.31 -3.36 -6.01
N ASP A 227 21.65 -3.51 -4.75
CA ASP A 227 22.51 -4.60 -4.25
C ASP A 227 21.74 -5.87 -3.84
N GLY A 228 20.41 -5.88 -4.03
CA GLY A 228 19.52 -6.98 -3.64
C GLY A 228 19.13 -6.97 -2.16
N SER A 229 19.53 -5.95 -1.38
CA SER A 229 19.00 -5.71 -0.05
C SER A 229 17.58 -5.13 -0.15
N LEU A 230 16.86 -5.12 0.98
CA LEU A 230 15.51 -4.58 1.06
C LEU A 230 15.48 -3.29 1.88
N LEU A 231 14.66 -2.35 1.45
CA LEU A 231 14.29 -1.16 2.21
C LEU A 231 12.82 -1.25 2.61
N LEU A 232 12.54 -1.21 3.91
CA LEU A 232 11.18 -1.11 4.47
C LEU A 232 10.92 0.36 4.85
N ASN A 233 9.86 0.95 4.31
CA ASN A 233 9.43 2.31 4.63
C ASN A 233 8.11 2.26 5.39
N MET A 234 8.06 2.85 6.58
CA MET A 234 7.03 2.60 7.58
C MET A 234 6.34 3.86 8.04
N ARG A 235 5.04 3.76 8.27
CA ARG A 235 4.23 4.74 9.00
C ARG A 235 4.71 4.84 10.44
N ASN A 236 4.85 6.08 10.95
CA ASN A 236 5.50 6.38 12.21
C ASN A 236 4.52 6.91 13.25
N TYR A 237 4.43 6.22 14.39
CA TYR A 237 3.63 6.63 15.55
C TYR A 237 4.47 7.24 16.68
N ALA A 238 5.79 7.42 16.49
CA ALA A 238 6.63 8.03 17.53
C ALA A 238 6.11 9.42 17.91
N PRO A 239 6.00 9.74 19.21
CA PRO A 239 5.56 11.04 19.66
C PRO A 239 6.45 12.17 19.10
N GLU A 240 5.82 13.28 18.69
CA GLU A 240 6.50 14.51 18.23
C GLU A 240 7.35 14.36 16.96
N GLU A 241 7.43 13.18 16.37
CA GLU A 241 8.15 12.94 15.13
C GLU A 241 7.17 12.74 13.96
N ARG A 242 7.35 13.50 12.88
CA ARG A 242 6.47 13.49 11.69
C ARG A 242 7.30 13.28 10.43
N HIS A 243 8.03 12.15 10.42
CA HIS A 243 8.84 11.68 9.31
C HIS A 243 8.68 10.16 9.20
N ARG A 244 8.88 9.64 7.99
CA ARG A 244 8.86 8.19 7.77
C ARG A 244 10.00 7.52 8.53
N LYS A 245 9.74 6.30 9.01
CA LYS A 245 10.77 5.39 9.49
C LYS A 245 11.19 4.45 8.38
N ILE A 246 12.48 4.14 8.35
CA ILE A 246 13.05 3.17 7.42
C ILE A 246 13.88 2.14 8.16
N SER A 247 14.00 0.95 7.57
CA SER A 247 14.88 -0.13 8.02
C SER A 247 15.33 -0.95 6.81
N SER A 248 16.49 -1.55 6.86
CA SER A 248 17.04 -2.36 5.78
C SER A 248 17.23 -3.82 6.20
N SER A 249 17.19 -4.72 5.21
CA SER A 249 17.47 -6.14 5.37
C SER A 249 18.42 -6.62 4.27
N THR A 250 19.44 -7.38 4.65
CA THR A 250 20.41 -7.99 3.70
C THR A 250 20.22 -9.50 3.57
N ASP A 251 19.21 -10.07 4.20
CA ASP A 251 18.93 -11.51 4.26
C ASP A 251 17.51 -11.86 3.75
N GLY A 252 17.00 -11.03 2.82
CA GLY A 252 15.69 -11.24 2.18
C GLY A 252 14.50 -11.10 3.12
N GLY A 253 14.59 -10.22 4.14
CA GLY A 253 13.53 -9.91 5.07
C GLY A 253 13.50 -10.80 6.32
N ALA A 254 14.55 -11.61 6.58
CA ALA A 254 14.62 -12.45 7.79
C ALA A 254 14.99 -11.62 9.05
N THR A 255 15.81 -10.58 8.88
CA THR A 255 16.15 -9.61 9.94
C THR A 255 16.18 -8.19 9.39
N TRP A 256 16.02 -7.22 10.29
CA TRP A 256 15.94 -5.78 9.98
C TRP A 256 16.93 -4.99 10.83
N SER A 257 17.50 -3.94 10.21
CA SER A 257 18.35 -2.97 10.94
C SER A 257 17.54 -2.17 11.97
N ASP A 258 18.24 -1.47 12.86
CA ASP A 258 17.60 -0.45 13.70
C ASP A 258 16.86 0.59 12.86
N LEU A 259 15.77 1.15 13.43
CA LEU A 259 14.95 2.14 12.75
C LEU A 259 15.70 3.47 12.58
N GLU A 260 15.67 4.00 11.38
CA GLU A 260 16.15 5.34 11.05
C GLU A 260 14.99 6.25 10.63
N SER A 261 15.18 7.57 10.74
CA SER A 261 14.19 8.56 10.27
C SER A 261 14.64 9.16 8.96
N ASP A 262 13.82 9.03 7.91
CA ASP A 262 14.01 9.82 6.70
C ASP A 262 13.39 11.20 6.88
N THR A 263 14.22 12.19 7.22
CA THR A 263 13.77 13.55 7.53
C THR A 263 13.23 14.33 6.33
N THR A 264 13.45 13.84 5.11
CA THR A 264 12.87 14.41 3.88
C THR A 264 11.42 14.00 3.71
N LEU A 265 11.09 12.77 4.12
CA LEU A 265 9.78 12.18 3.96
C LEU A 265 8.87 12.52 5.15
N VAL A 266 8.33 13.74 5.15
CA VAL A 266 7.35 14.17 6.17
C VAL A 266 6.03 13.42 6.01
N GLU A 267 5.33 13.13 7.14
CA GLU A 267 4.05 12.42 7.12
C GLU A 267 3.07 12.88 8.22
N PRO A 268 1.75 12.71 8.01
CA PRO A 268 0.71 13.01 9.02
C PRO A 268 0.24 11.75 9.77
N ILE A 269 1.09 10.78 10.02
CA ILE A 269 0.73 9.43 10.49
C ILE A 269 -0.22 8.77 9.48
N CYS A 270 0.31 8.39 8.32
CA CYS A 270 -0.45 7.81 7.23
C CYS A 270 0.40 6.75 6.49
N GLN A 271 -0.26 5.79 5.86
CA GLN A 271 0.38 4.86 4.93
C GLN A 271 1.05 5.65 3.78
N ALA A 272 2.03 5.05 3.14
CA ALA A 272 2.76 5.57 1.99
C ALA A 272 3.19 4.41 1.09
N SER A 273 3.43 4.68 -0.19
CA SER A 273 3.92 3.69 -1.13
C SER A 273 5.38 3.89 -1.47
N LEU A 274 6.11 2.77 -1.64
CA LEU A 274 7.52 2.69 -2.01
C LEU A 274 7.69 1.66 -3.12
N GLN A 275 8.12 2.09 -4.31
CA GLN A 275 8.21 1.23 -5.48
C GLN A 275 9.57 1.35 -6.18
N ARG A 276 10.24 0.20 -6.44
CA ARG A 276 11.34 0.14 -7.41
C ARG A 276 10.74 0.32 -8.81
N TYR A 277 11.00 1.48 -9.42
CA TYR A 277 10.55 1.75 -10.77
C TYR A 277 11.47 1.12 -11.81
N GLN A 278 12.78 1.23 -11.62
CA GLN A 278 13.79 0.76 -12.54
C GLN A 278 15.12 0.50 -11.83
N PHE A 279 15.81 -0.55 -12.23
CA PHE A 279 17.18 -0.83 -11.79
C PHE A 279 18.23 -0.16 -12.71
N ALA A 280 19.45 0.01 -12.20
CA ALA A 280 20.52 0.70 -12.91
C ALA A 280 21.02 -0.05 -14.16
N ASP A 281 20.87 -1.36 -14.25
CA ASP A 281 21.17 -2.17 -15.43
C ASP A 281 20.15 -2.02 -16.57
N GLU A 282 18.97 -1.47 -16.28
CA GLU A 282 17.94 -1.10 -17.28
C GLU A 282 18.06 0.37 -17.73
N GLY A 283 18.91 1.18 -17.08
CA GLY A 283 19.06 2.63 -17.32
C GLY A 283 19.55 3.35 -16.07
N GLN A 284 18.89 4.44 -15.67
CA GLN A 284 19.14 5.06 -14.37
C GLN A 284 18.31 4.36 -13.31
N GLY A 285 18.94 3.89 -12.22
CA GLY A 285 18.21 3.32 -11.08
C GLY A 285 17.25 4.35 -10.48
N VAL A 286 15.98 3.98 -10.29
CA VAL A 286 14.93 4.87 -9.75
C VAL A 286 14.09 4.14 -8.72
N LEU A 287 14.01 4.72 -7.53
CA LEU A 287 13.08 4.36 -6.47
C LEU A 287 12.04 5.47 -6.34
N LEU A 288 10.77 5.12 -6.29
CA LEU A 288 9.65 6.05 -6.15
C LEU A 288 9.03 5.95 -4.77
N PHE A 289 8.51 7.08 -4.30
CA PHE A 289 7.78 7.18 -3.03
C PHE A 289 6.59 8.12 -3.18
N SER A 290 5.43 7.75 -2.62
CA SER A 290 4.25 8.62 -2.58
C SER A 290 3.59 8.64 -1.22
N ASN A 291 3.21 9.84 -0.77
CA ASN A 291 2.46 10.02 0.46
C ASN A 291 1.78 11.40 0.53
N PRO A 292 0.83 11.61 1.48
CA PRO A 292 0.41 12.97 1.86
C PRO A 292 1.58 13.69 2.55
N ALA A 293 2.24 14.61 1.84
CA ALA A 293 3.46 15.29 2.29
C ALA A 293 3.15 16.48 3.21
N SER A 294 2.57 16.20 4.36
CA SER A 294 2.22 17.18 5.39
C SER A 294 2.54 16.60 6.77
N LYS A 295 2.96 17.42 7.72
CA LYS A 295 3.21 16.97 9.11
C LYS A 295 1.94 16.90 9.95
N THR A 296 0.85 17.47 9.49
CA THR A 296 -0.34 17.71 10.32
C THR A 296 -1.61 17.08 9.79
N HIS A 297 -1.76 16.98 8.46
CA HIS A 297 -3.01 16.57 7.84
C HIS A 297 -2.79 15.65 6.64
N ARG A 298 -3.75 14.82 6.35
CA ARG A 298 -3.79 13.97 5.15
C ARG A 298 -4.14 14.80 3.94
N GLU A 299 -3.15 15.45 3.35
CA GLU A 299 -3.25 16.36 2.21
C GLU A 299 -1.94 16.43 1.44
N ASN A 300 -1.96 17.00 0.25
CA ASN A 300 -0.76 17.17 -0.59
C ASN A 300 -0.12 15.84 -1.01
N MET A 301 -0.91 14.97 -1.69
CA MET A 301 -0.33 13.76 -2.28
C MET A 301 0.84 14.14 -3.17
N THR A 302 2.03 13.68 -2.78
CA THR A 302 3.29 14.02 -3.45
C THR A 302 4.00 12.74 -3.86
N LEU A 303 4.38 12.68 -5.13
CA LEU A 303 5.26 11.66 -5.70
C LEU A 303 6.71 12.16 -5.64
N ARG A 304 7.66 11.31 -5.24
CA ARG A 304 9.09 11.61 -5.18
C ARG A 304 9.90 10.54 -5.89
N ALA A 305 11.06 10.92 -6.40
CA ALA A 305 12.02 9.98 -6.98
C ALA A 305 13.40 10.12 -6.29
N SER A 306 14.00 8.97 -6.02
CA SER A 306 15.37 8.80 -5.55
C SER A 306 16.17 8.06 -6.62
N TYR A 307 17.44 8.44 -6.79
CA TYR A 307 18.39 7.83 -7.71
C TYR A 307 19.59 7.19 -6.99
N ASP A 308 19.49 7.05 -5.67
CA ASP A 308 20.54 6.56 -4.77
C ASP A 308 19.98 5.63 -3.69
N ASP A 309 18.98 4.82 -4.08
CA ASP A 309 18.34 3.82 -3.21
C ASP A 309 17.69 4.40 -1.94
N GLY A 310 17.01 5.55 -2.10
CA GLY A 310 16.24 6.17 -1.02
C GLY A 310 17.06 7.02 -0.06
N LYS A 311 18.36 7.24 -0.32
CA LYS A 311 19.19 8.11 0.53
C LYS A 311 18.85 9.59 0.37
N THR A 312 18.50 9.99 -0.85
CA THR A 312 18.02 11.36 -1.15
C THR A 312 16.81 11.32 -2.11
N TRP A 313 15.99 12.37 -2.06
CA TRP A 313 14.77 12.51 -2.86
C TRP A 313 14.79 13.84 -3.63
N PRO A 314 15.67 14.00 -4.64
CA PRO A 314 15.91 15.27 -5.32
C PRO A 314 14.79 15.71 -6.25
N LYS A 315 13.87 14.84 -6.61
CA LYS A 315 12.77 15.14 -7.52
C LYS A 315 11.43 14.89 -6.85
N SER A 316 10.44 15.75 -7.14
CA SER A 316 9.09 15.59 -6.62
C SER A 316 8.04 16.20 -7.54
N LEU A 317 6.80 15.74 -7.40
CA LEU A 317 5.62 16.27 -8.06
C LEU A 317 4.46 16.30 -7.07
N LEU A 318 3.80 17.43 -6.92
CA LEU A 318 2.52 17.52 -6.22
C LEU A 318 1.42 16.95 -7.12
N VAL A 319 0.95 15.75 -6.79
CA VAL A 319 -0.07 15.03 -7.57
C VAL A 319 -1.46 15.58 -7.30
N HIS A 320 -1.76 15.89 -6.02
CA HIS A 320 -3.06 16.42 -5.59
C HIS A 320 -2.90 17.26 -4.33
N SER A 321 -3.39 18.50 -4.34
CA SER A 321 -3.26 19.45 -3.23
C SER A 321 -4.37 19.38 -2.19
N GLY A 322 -5.47 18.68 -2.49
CA GLY A 322 -6.59 18.48 -1.56
C GLY A 322 -6.33 17.41 -0.53
N HIS A 323 -7.40 16.96 0.13
CA HIS A 323 -7.33 15.79 1.01
C HIS A 323 -6.84 14.58 0.23
N ALA A 324 -5.83 13.90 0.76
CA ALA A 324 -5.28 12.68 0.20
C ALA A 324 -4.73 11.82 1.33
N ALA A 325 -4.89 10.50 1.22
CA ALA A 325 -4.48 9.59 2.28
C ALA A 325 -3.61 8.45 1.74
N TYR A 326 -4.11 7.24 1.67
CA TYR A 326 -3.36 6.07 1.23
C TYR A 326 -3.10 6.12 -0.27
N SER A 327 -1.98 5.57 -0.69
CA SER A 327 -1.59 5.46 -2.10
C SER A 327 -0.84 4.18 -2.37
N ASP A 328 -0.83 3.76 -3.65
CA ASP A 328 0.01 2.69 -4.14
C ASP A 328 0.55 3.04 -5.53
N LEU A 329 1.79 2.63 -5.82
CA LEU A 329 2.56 2.97 -7.01
C LEU A 329 2.84 1.74 -7.86
N LEU A 330 2.93 1.93 -9.19
CA LEU A 330 3.40 0.89 -10.11
C LEU A 330 4.09 1.51 -11.32
N ARG A 331 4.96 0.73 -11.99
CA ARG A 331 5.42 1.02 -13.35
C ARG A 331 4.40 0.50 -14.36
N LEU A 332 3.96 1.36 -15.26
CA LEU A 332 3.04 0.99 -16.34
C LEU A 332 3.82 0.36 -17.51
N PRO A 333 3.15 -0.46 -18.36
CA PRO A 333 3.77 -1.04 -19.54
C PRO A 333 4.33 -0.02 -20.55
N ASN A 334 3.83 1.20 -20.54
CA ASN A 334 4.31 2.31 -21.38
C ASN A 334 5.39 3.18 -20.71
N ASP A 335 6.03 2.67 -19.66
CA ASP A 335 7.04 3.36 -18.87
C ASP A 335 6.56 4.64 -18.16
N SER A 336 5.25 4.84 -18.01
CA SER A 336 4.74 5.84 -17.09
C SER A 336 4.66 5.31 -15.66
N ILE A 337 4.56 6.21 -14.69
CA ILE A 337 4.29 5.90 -13.29
C ILE A 337 2.78 5.93 -13.10
N GLY A 338 2.21 4.82 -12.64
CA GLY A 338 0.84 4.78 -12.16
C GLY A 338 0.80 5.09 -10.65
N ILE A 339 -0.10 5.95 -10.25
CA ILE A 339 -0.42 6.19 -8.84
C ILE A 339 -1.91 6.04 -8.61
N LEU A 340 -2.27 5.13 -7.69
CA LEU A 340 -3.62 4.95 -7.18
C LEU A 340 -3.68 5.54 -5.78
N PHE A 341 -4.62 6.45 -5.49
CA PHE A 341 -4.63 7.15 -4.21
C PHE A 341 -6.03 7.57 -3.76
N GLU A 342 -6.24 7.59 -2.45
CA GLU A 342 -7.45 8.15 -1.84
C GLU A 342 -7.42 9.66 -1.97
N ALA A 343 -8.54 10.24 -2.43
CA ALA A 343 -8.65 11.68 -2.66
C ALA A 343 -10.02 12.24 -2.32
N GLY A 344 -10.02 13.51 -1.95
CA GLY A 344 -11.21 14.33 -1.77
C GLY A 344 -10.90 15.80 -2.02
N PRO A 345 -11.93 16.63 -2.25
CA PRO A 345 -11.71 18.05 -2.52
C PRO A 345 -11.17 18.81 -1.29
N ASP A 346 -11.58 18.40 -0.10
CA ASP A 346 -11.24 19.02 1.17
C ASP A 346 -11.33 18.00 2.32
N ARG A 347 -11.12 18.45 3.56
CA ARG A 347 -11.16 17.59 4.75
C ARG A 347 -12.55 17.10 5.13
N GLU A 348 -13.59 17.86 4.83
CA GLU A 348 -14.98 17.50 5.15
C GLU A 348 -15.47 16.39 4.22
N ASN A 349 -15.01 16.41 2.96
CA ASN A 349 -15.32 15.44 1.93
C ASN A 349 -14.07 14.61 1.56
N GLY A 350 -13.25 14.26 2.54
CA GLY A 350 -11.91 13.73 2.36
C GLY A 350 -11.83 12.43 1.58
N TYR A 351 -12.79 11.52 1.78
CA TYR A 351 -12.82 10.23 1.08
C TYR A 351 -13.88 10.25 -0.03
N ARG A 352 -13.73 11.17 -0.99
CA ARG A 352 -14.60 11.20 -2.17
C ARG A 352 -14.47 9.94 -3.02
N GLY A 353 -13.29 9.36 -3.04
CA GLY A 353 -13.02 8.13 -3.75
C GLY A 353 -11.53 7.80 -3.85
N ILE A 354 -11.23 6.82 -4.67
CA ILE A 354 -9.88 6.44 -5.05
C ILE A 354 -9.66 6.84 -6.50
N ALA A 355 -8.63 7.64 -6.74
CA ALA A 355 -8.27 8.18 -8.04
C ALA A 355 -7.04 7.47 -8.61
N PHE A 356 -6.96 7.42 -9.93
CA PHE A 356 -5.78 6.96 -10.67
C PHE A 356 -5.22 8.07 -11.55
N ARG A 357 -3.88 8.17 -11.60
CA ARG A 357 -3.17 9.05 -12.52
C ARG A 357 -1.95 8.35 -13.09
N ALA A 358 -1.77 8.44 -14.41
CA ALA A 358 -0.51 8.13 -15.09
C ALA A 358 0.35 9.40 -15.16
N ILE A 359 1.65 9.27 -14.87
CA ILE A 359 2.60 10.39 -14.76
C ILE A 359 3.87 9.98 -15.49
N ALA A 360 4.38 10.82 -16.39
CA ALA A 360 5.68 10.60 -17.01
C ALA A 360 6.81 10.92 -16.01
N LEU A 361 7.90 10.16 -16.03
CA LEU A 361 9.02 10.35 -15.08
C LEU A 361 9.64 11.75 -15.18
N ASP A 362 9.62 12.36 -16.35
CA ASP A 362 10.15 13.71 -16.61
C ASP A 362 9.25 14.85 -16.10
N GLU A 363 8.00 14.55 -15.68
CA GLU A 363 7.16 15.54 -14.97
C GLU A 363 7.68 15.85 -13.56
N LEU A 364 8.50 14.99 -12.95
CA LEU A 364 9.09 15.23 -11.63
C LEU A 364 10.21 16.28 -11.74
N GLN A 365 10.15 17.33 -10.93
CA GLN A 365 11.07 18.48 -10.94
C GLN A 365 11.96 18.52 -9.70
#